data_88f7316ec1c51b8764fb33d8ade762c5
#
_entry.id   88f7316ec1c51b8764fb33d8ade762c5
#
_cell.length_a   1.000
_cell.length_b   1.000
_cell.length_c   1.000
_cell.angle_alpha   90.00
_cell.angle_beta   90.00
_cell.angle_gamma   90.00
#
_symmetry.space_group_name_H-M   'P 1'
#
loop_
_entity.id
_entity.type
_entity.pdbx_description
1 polymer ?
#
loop_
_entity_poly.entity_id
_entity_poly.type
_entity_poly.pdbx_seq_one_letter_code
_entity_poly.pdbx_strand_id
1 'polypeptide(L)'
;MAVTCPACGGLSHDLEFCDHCNADLVPPPAQQAPAWCPLFPDYAEPLSPEQVQTLSRPESSLLLRARDQAWRVHWIAAADWDKWRTPVEERVRTKLPVLPPCRLVEEDHGAWLLVQSTDKKVEPWTGHVAHDPIEDLRRLSVFLDRLSPALEELHSQHLTWLTFDPQEIEEAIDGQETGGLWFTNMDLALFPARHSPEKLQVRPAYAAPEVSRFRAADLGPSSDVFHLAMFAYYWLAGLLPAGFPGNGLESFGHVLPPLRTYAPGLPPGVSGVLARALALEPRQRYPSPGAFCTALQKVHQRAQQRSSAHDSVTWEIGQHSRTGRAKAAANRENEDHVLVQSFANPDRSLLAIADGITTCAVGSGALASWITCLILENAIDSQTSRDTFSSKVIDVCRRGAESLLAWAVEKGYEDQLVEGSDLMGSTLLAGWLEGNTLSLANVGDSRAYLIDGASVEQLTNDGDLGTELLAAGSPPEEVKALGAMARGLRDCIGGCSVGPEGELRILEDYCQPALSNWPLLPGDVVVLCSDGLVEEGAFLEPEKMGEIVRSHPHLSAAALAEQLAQAADALQRLPSPLEPDGFGDNITCVIIRVHKKTD
;
A
#
# COMPACT_ATOMS: atom_id res chain seq x y z
N MET A 1 -20.37 24.74 29.17
CA MET A 1 -19.88 24.25 27.86
C MET A 1 -18.96 23.09 28.17
N ALA A 2 -19.10 21.98 27.48
CA ALA A 2 -18.14 20.89 27.67
C ALA A 2 -16.86 21.20 26.89
N VAL A 3 -15.71 20.95 27.50
CA VAL A 3 -14.37 21.16 26.92
C VAL A 3 -13.74 19.79 26.71
N THR A 4 -13.14 19.55 25.56
CA THR A 4 -12.41 18.31 25.29
C THR A 4 -11.07 18.35 26.01
N CYS A 5 -10.82 17.38 26.88
CA CYS A 5 -9.55 17.27 27.60
C CYS A 5 -8.41 16.92 26.63
N PRO A 6 -7.32 17.71 26.59
CA PRO A 6 -6.18 17.40 25.72
C PRO A 6 -5.37 16.17 26.16
N ALA A 7 -5.50 15.76 27.41
CA ALA A 7 -4.73 14.63 27.95
C ALA A 7 -5.41 13.26 27.71
N CYS A 8 -6.74 13.17 27.71
CA CYS A 8 -7.46 11.91 27.56
C CYS A 8 -8.54 11.92 26.45
N GLY A 9 -8.78 13.07 25.80
CA GLY A 9 -9.81 13.21 24.76
C GLY A 9 -11.26 13.20 25.28
N GLY A 10 -11.50 13.02 26.59
CA GLY A 10 -12.82 13.03 27.18
C GLY A 10 -13.44 14.41 27.23
N LEU A 11 -14.78 14.49 27.11
CA LEU A 11 -15.52 15.74 27.31
C LEU A 11 -15.68 15.99 28.81
N SER A 12 -15.15 17.12 29.32
CA SER A 12 -15.31 17.55 30.71
C SER A 12 -16.30 18.70 30.80
N HIS A 13 -17.10 18.68 31.85
CA HIS A 13 -18.01 19.77 32.21
C HIS A 13 -17.39 20.73 33.22
N ASP A 14 -16.33 20.33 33.91
CA ASP A 14 -15.48 21.20 34.69
C ASP A 14 -14.56 21.97 33.73
N LEU A 15 -14.31 23.25 34.01
CA LEU A 15 -13.47 24.12 33.20
C LEU A 15 -12.03 24.22 33.73
N GLU A 16 -11.79 23.72 34.93
CA GLU A 16 -10.48 23.76 35.59
C GLU A 16 -9.76 22.40 35.54
N PHE A 17 -10.53 21.32 35.71
CA PHE A 17 -9.99 19.94 35.75
C PHE A 17 -10.80 19.01 34.87
N CYS A 18 -10.16 18.00 34.35
CA CYS A 18 -10.83 16.98 33.57
C CYS A 18 -11.58 15.99 34.48
N ASP A 19 -12.89 15.83 34.28
CA ASP A 19 -13.74 14.90 35.01
C ASP A 19 -13.31 13.41 34.86
N HIS A 20 -12.50 13.08 33.84
CA HIS A 20 -12.11 11.72 33.51
C HIS A 20 -10.70 11.35 33.98
N CYS A 21 -9.73 12.26 33.89
CA CYS A 21 -8.34 11.96 34.22
C CYS A 21 -7.70 12.92 35.23
N ASN A 22 -8.48 13.87 35.73
CA ASN A 22 -8.08 14.89 36.69
C ASN A 22 -6.91 15.79 36.21
N ALA A 23 -6.71 15.87 34.90
CA ALA A 23 -5.72 16.79 34.32
C ALA A 23 -6.24 18.24 34.35
N ASP A 24 -5.35 19.19 34.63
CA ASP A 24 -5.65 20.62 34.54
C ASP A 24 -6.11 20.97 33.12
N LEU A 25 -7.28 21.55 32.99
CA LEU A 25 -7.83 22.04 31.72
C LEU A 25 -7.51 23.52 31.48
N VAL A 26 -7.15 24.23 32.55
CA VAL A 26 -6.59 25.58 32.47
C VAL A 26 -5.07 25.41 32.38
N PRO A 27 -4.44 25.69 31.21
CA PRO A 27 -2.99 25.70 31.16
C PRO A 27 -2.50 26.76 32.17
N PRO A 28 -1.40 26.48 32.91
CA PRO A 28 -0.78 27.49 33.76
C PRO A 28 -0.59 28.77 32.90
N PRO A 29 -0.74 29.96 33.48
CA PRO A 29 -0.62 31.20 32.73
C PRO A 29 0.66 31.15 31.91
N ALA A 30 0.54 31.08 30.61
CA ALA A 30 1.67 30.95 29.70
C ALA A 30 2.59 32.13 30.00
N GLN A 31 3.83 31.86 30.43
CA GLN A 31 4.83 32.89 30.58
C GLN A 31 5.05 33.50 29.21
N GLN A 32 4.62 34.71 29.04
CA GLN A 32 4.65 35.41 27.78
C GLN A 32 6.09 35.47 27.24
N ALA A 33 6.27 35.17 25.98
CA ALA A 33 7.56 35.38 25.32
C ALA A 33 7.96 36.85 25.42
N PRO A 34 9.25 37.16 25.57
CA PRO A 34 9.73 38.54 25.55
C PRO A 34 9.37 39.26 24.26
N ALA A 35 9.18 40.58 24.34
CA ALA A 35 8.88 41.42 23.17
C ALA A 35 10.07 41.57 22.19
N TRP A 36 11.22 41.01 22.52
CA TRP A 36 12.47 41.11 21.76
C TRP A 36 13.13 39.74 21.66
N CYS A 37 13.48 39.30 20.45
CA CYS A 37 14.20 38.07 20.20
C CYS A 37 15.69 38.38 19.95
N PRO A 38 16.65 37.76 20.70
CA PRO A 38 18.07 38.03 20.57
C PRO A 38 18.69 37.28 19.38
N LEU A 39 18.42 37.69 18.14
CA LEU A 39 18.88 37.02 16.91
C LEU A 39 20.40 37.02 16.77
N PHE A 40 21.09 38.10 17.19
CA PHE A 40 22.55 38.19 17.17
C PHE A 40 23.06 38.69 18.53
N PRO A 41 24.36 38.45 18.87
CA PRO A 41 24.89 38.91 20.13
C PRO A 41 24.77 40.42 20.40
N ASP A 42 24.69 41.20 19.30
CA ASP A 42 24.65 42.66 19.31
C ASP A 42 23.29 43.22 18.77
N TYR A 43 22.31 42.33 18.53
CA TYR A 43 21.04 42.72 17.94
C TYR A 43 19.87 41.86 18.41
N ALA A 44 18.83 42.49 18.87
CA ALA A 44 17.55 41.86 19.19
C ALA A 44 16.43 42.38 18.28
N GLU A 45 15.68 41.46 17.67
CA GLU A 45 14.56 41.77 16.80
C GLU A 45 13.31 42.09 17.62
N PRO A 46 12.64 43.23 17.38
CA PRO A 46 11.36 43.54 18.02
C PRO A 46 10.26 42.62 17.47
N LEU A 47 9.47 42.06 18.38
CA LEU A 47 8.36 41.16 18.04
C LEU A 47 7.04 41.90 18.11
N SER A 48 6.15 41.67 17.13
CA SER A 48 4.77 42.17 17.22
C SER A 48 3.99 41.43 18.32
N PRO A 49 2.89 42.03 18.83
CA PRO A 49 2.03 41.36 19.82
C PRO A 49 1.53 40.00 19.38
N GLU A 50 1.23 39.80 18.08
CA GLU A 50 0.80 38.52 17.51
C GLU A 50 1.94 37.49 17.53
N GLN A 51 3.17 37.91 17.22
CA GLN A 51 4.36 37.06 17.28
C GLN A 51 4.67 36.65 18.72
N VAL A 52 4.58 37.55 19.67
CA VAL A 52 4.71 37.27 21.10
C VAL A 52 3.65 36.24 21.54
N GLN A 53 2.40 36.44 21.13
CA GLN A 53 1.32 35.53 21.44
C GLN A 53 1.56 34.14 20.82
N THR A 54 2.05 34.09 19.60
CA THR A 54 2.38 32.82 18.93
C THR A 54 3.50 32.08 19.67
N LEU A 55 4.62 32.75 19.97
CA LEU A 55 5.77 32.14 20.67
C LEU A 55 5.46 31.80 22.12
N SER A 56 4.45 32.41 22.72
CA SER A 56 4.01 32.08 24.08
C SER A 56 3.22 30.76 24.16
N ARG A 57 2.85 30.18 23.02
CA ARG A 57 2.23 28.85 22.99
C ARG A 57 3.33 27.79 23.05
N PRO A 58 3.14 26.71 23.82
CA PRO A 58 4.08 25.61 23.84
C PRO A 58 4.39 25.10 22.43
N GLU A 59 5.69 24.83 22.18
CA GLU A 59 6.17 24.19 20.94
C GLU A 59 5.94 24.98 19.63
N SER A 60 5.57 26.25 19.73
CA SER A 60 5.47 27.12 18.57
C SER A 60 6.82 27.66 18.13
N SER A 61 6.93 28.00 16.85
CA SER A 61 8.11 28.65 16.30
C SER A 61 7.70 29.77 15.34
N LEU A 62 8.61 30.70 15.14
CA LEU A 62 8.50 31.74 14.13
C LEU A 62 9.74 31.77 13.25
N LEU A 63 9.56 32.09 11.99
CA LEU A 63 10.65 32.39 11.07
C LEU A 63 10.89 33.91 11.08
N LEU A 64 12.04 34.33 11.56
CA LEU A 64 12.50 35.73 11.55
C LEU A 64 13.66 35.88 10.57
N ARG A 65 13.73 37.03 9.90
CA ARG A 65 14.81 37.38 8.96
C ARG A 65 15.49 38.65 9.38
N ALA A 66 16.81 38.56 9.54
CA ALA A 66 17.65 39.72 9.84
C ALA A 66 19.07 39.51 9.28
N ARG A 67 19.71 40.59 8.78
CA ARG A 67 21.07 40.58 8.23
C ARG A 67 21.29 39.50 7.17
N ASP A 68 20.35 39.34 6.23
CA ASP A 68 20.38 38.31 5.15
C ASP A 68 20.37 36.85 5.65
N GLN A 69 20.04 36.64 6.90
CA GLN A 69 19.87 35.29 7.48
C GLN A 69 18.42 35.09 7.93
N ALA A 70 17.94 33.86 7.78
CA ALA A 70 16.68 33.43 8.35
C ALA A 70 16.92 32.54 9.57
N TRP A 71 16.10 32.72 10.59
CA TRP A 71 16.16 31.99 11.84
C TRP A 71 14.78 31.49 12.23
N ARG A 72 14.66 30.19 12.47
CA ARG A 72 13.50 29.63 13.15
C ARG A 72 13.73 29.82 14.65
N VAL A 73 12.86 30.55 15.30
CA VAL A 73 13.02 30.89 16.71
C VAL A 73 11.97 30.23 17.57
N HIS A 74 12.37 29.72 18.70
CA HIS A 74 11.51 29.09 19.69
C HIS A 74 11.73 29.78 21.04
N TRP A 75 10.64 30.06 21.76
CA TRP A 75 10.71 30.48 23.13
C TRP A 75 10.32 29.32 24.06
N ILE A 76 11.15 29.02 25.03
CA ILE A 76 10.92 28.00 26.04
C ILE A 76 10.79 28.70 27.37
N ALA A 77 9.57 28.75 27.91
CA ALA A 77 9.31 29.40 29.20
C ALA A 77 10.01 28.71 30.36
N ALA A 78 10.32 29.43 31.42
CA ALA A 78 11.04 28.89 32.59
C ALA A 78 10.35 27.67 33.20
N ALA A 79 9.03 27.61 33.19
CA ALA A 79 8.27 26.47 33.68
C ALA A 79 8.53 25.17 32.88
N ASP A 80 8.88 25.29 31.61
CA ASP A 80 9.18 24.16 30.72
C ASP A 80 10.68 23.95 30.53
N TRP A 81 11.52 24.90 30.95
CA TRP A 81 12.95 24.88 30.69
C TRP A 81 13.68 23.69 31.31
N ASP A 82 13.33 23.30 32.51
CA ASP A 82 13.96 22.14 33.16
C ASP A 82 13.68 20.85 32.39
N LYS A 83 12.52 20.75 31.77
CA LYS A 83 12.14 19.61 30.91
C LYS A 83 12.93 19.58 29.61
N TRP A 84 13.11 20.75 28.97
CA TRP A 84 13.72 20.86 27.65
C TRP A 84 15.23 21.15 27.69
N ARG A 85 15.80 21.52 28.84
CA ARG A 85 17.21 21.93 28.98
C ARG A 85 18.16 20.90 28.38
N THR A 86 18.10 19.65 28.81
CA THR A 86 19.05 18.62 28.39
C THR A 86 18.94 18.32 26.87
N PRO A 87 17.75 18.09 26.30
CA PRO A 87 17.62 17.90 24.85
C PRO A 87 18.14 19.08 24.04
N VAL A 88 17.80 20.30 24.44
CA VAL A 88 18.22 21.52 23.72
C VAL A 88 19.73 21.74 23.82
N GLU A 89 20.34 21.59 25.00
CA GLU A 89 21.77 21.70 25.13
C GLU A 89 22.53 20.63 24.33
N GLU A 90 22.04 19.40 24.31
CA GLU A 90 22.63 18.34 23.48
C GLU A 90 22.48 18.68 21.99
N ARG A 91 21.32 19.18 21.56
CA ARG A 91 21.11 19.65 20.18
C ARG A 91 22.09 20.76 19.79
N VAL A 92 22.34 21.73 20.68
CA VAL A 92 23.29 22.82 20.44
C VAL A 92 24.74 22.33 20.40
N ARG A 93 25.08 21.30 21.19
CA ARG A 93 26.40 20.69 21.17
C ARG A 93 26.62 19.77 19.96
N THR A 94 25.55 19.18 19.43
CA THR A 94 25.65 18.27 18.30
C THR A 94 25.84 19.06 17.01
N LYS A 95 27.01 18.91 16.40
CA LYS A 95 27.37 19.57 15.15
C LYS A 95 27.49 18.53 14.06
N LEU A 96 26.40 18.28 13.36
CA LEU A 96 26.36 17.42 12.19
C LEU A 96 25.99 18.26 10.96
N PRO A 97 26.55 17.96 9.78
CA PRO A 97 26.24 18.70 8.54
C PRO A 97 24.74 18.74 8.20
N VAL A 98 23.99 17.71 8.59
CA VAL A 98 22.55 17.59 8.37
C VAL A 98 21.69 18.39 9.35
N LEU A 99 22.29 18.90 10.40
CA LEU A 99 21.62 19.71 11.40
C LEU A 99 22.00 21.18 11.20
N PRO A 100 21.02 22.09 11.03
CA PRO A 100 21.33 23.50 10.88
C PRO A 100 22.04 24.04 12.13
N PRO A 101 22.94 25.01 12.00
CA PRO A 101 23.53 25.68 13.13
C PRO A 101 22.47 26.22 14.07
N CYS A 102 22.65 26.07 15.36
CA CYS A 102 21.73 26.58 16.34
C CYS A 102 22.46 27.29 17.50
N ARG A 103 21.73 28.15 18.20
CA ARG A 103 22.22 28.91 19.33
C ARG A 103 21.16 28.95 20.44
N LEU A 104 21.62 28.81 21.66
CA LEU A 104 20.81 28.93 22.86
C LEU A 104 21.12 30.27 23.54
N VAL A 105 20.10 31.01 23.94
CA VAL A 105 20.24 32.22 24.76
C VAL A 105 19.28 32.08 25.95
N GLU A 106 19.88 31.90 27.15
CA GLU A 106 19.11 31.81 28.39
C GLU A 106 18.80 33.22 28.93
N GLU A 107 17.61 33.38 29.45
CA GLU A 107 17.12 34.60 30.12
C GLU A 107 16.49 34.25 31.47
N ASP A 108 16.21 35.22 32.31
CA ASP A 108 15.67 35.01 33.67
C ASP A 108 14.32 34.26 33.69
N HIS A 109 13.55 34.33 32.59
CA HIS A 109 12.19 33.80 32.49
C HIS A 109 12.04 32.66 31.47
N GLY A 110 13.16 32.13 30.92
CA GLY A 110 13.14 31.06 29.91
C GLY A 110 14.38 31.05 29.04
N ALA A 111 14.26 30.45 27.87
CA ALA A 111 15.35 30.37 26.92
C ALA A 111 14.88 30.53 25.47
N TRP A 112 15.72 31.13 24.64
CA TRP A 112 15.57 31.18 23.19
C TRP A 112 16.41 30.09 22.54
N LEU A 113 15.77 29.24 21.75
CA LEU A 113 16.46 28.38 20.79
C LEU A 113 16.32 28.98 19.40
N LEU A 114 17.44 29.29 18.77
CA LEU A 114 17.57 29.91 17.47
C LEU A 114 18.19 28.87 16.54
N VAL A 115 17.45 28.45 15.54
CA VAL A 115 17.90 27.45 14.54
C VAL A 115 18.03 28.18 13.21
N GLN A 116 19.21 28.13 12.60
CA GLN A 116 19.41 28.73 11.29
C GLN A 116 18.49 28.07 10.25
N SER A 117 17.89 28.88 9.39
CA SER A 117 16.99 28.43 8.32
C SER A 117 17.45 29.02 6.99
N THR A 118 17.23 28.31 5.91
CA THR A 118 17.40 28.85 4.57
C THR A 118 16.10 29.39 4.01
N ASP A 119 14.97 29.05 4.64
CA ASP A 119 13.62 29.29 4.13
C ASP A 119 13.38 28.64 2.75
N LYS A 120 14.27 27.77 2.34
CA LYS A 120 14.16 27.00 1.12
C LYS A 120 13.76 25.58 1.48
N LYS A 121 12.47 25.38 1.65
CA LYS A 121 11.92 24.04 1.85
C LYS A 121 12.25 23.19 0.63
N VAL A 122 12.73 22.00 0.87
CA VAL A 122 12.70 20.97 -0.17
C VAL A 122 11.24 20.75 -0.45
N GLU A 123 10.79 21.00 -1.67
CA GLU A 123 9.38 20.86 -1.99
C GLU A 123 8.93 19.44 -1.64
N PRO A 124 8.24 19.24 -0.53
CA PRO A 124 7.57 17.99 -0.31
C PRO A 124 6.44 17.90 -1.33
N TRP A 125 6.12 16.70 -1.69
CA TRP A 125 5.00 16.40 -2.53
C TRP A 125 3.76 17.28 -2.22
N THR A 126 3.24 17.95 -3.25
CA THR A 126 2.13 18.91 -3.14
C THR A 126 0.76 18.28 -3.41
N GLY A 127 0.62 16.97 -3.22
CA GLY A 127 -0.69 16.31 -3.30
C GLY A 127 -1.24 16.16 -4.71
N HIS A 128 -0.40 16.00 -5.70
CA HIS A 128 -0.88 15.71 -7.04
C HIS A 128 -1.26 14.25 -7.18
N VAL A 129 -2.43 14.03 -7.73
CA VAL A 129 -2.85 12.73 -8.24
C VAL A 129 -1.76 12.26 -9.20
N ALA A 130 -1.23 11.07 -8.96
CA ALA A 130 -0.22 10.45 -9.80
C ALA A 130 -0.72 10.40 -11.25
N HIS A 131 -0.04 11.11 -12.11
CA HIS A 131 -0.32 11.08 -13.54
C HIS A 131 0.49 9.99 -14.25
N ASP A 132 1.67 9.66 -13.67
CA ASP A 132 2.57 8.61 -14.16
C ASP A 132 3.26 7.95 -12.96
N PRO A 133 2.83 6.73 -12.58
CA PRO A 133 3.41 6.01 -11.43
C PRO A 133 4.92 5.73 -11.54
N ILE A 134 5.46 5.62 -12.76
CA ILE A 134 6.90 5.41 -12.97
C ILE A 134 7.67 6.71 -12.70
N GLU A 135 7.14 7.84 -13.15
CA GLU A 135 7.75 9.15 -12.88
C GLU A 135 7.65 9.52 -11.40
N ASP A 136 6.54 9.21 -10.74
CA ASP A 136 6.39 9.43 -9.30
C ASP A 136 7.36 8.57 -8.49
N LEU A 137 7.56 7.31 -8.88
CA LEU A 137 8.57 6.45 -8.28
C LEU A 137 9.99 6.99 -8.52
N ARG A 138 10.26 7.56 -9.70
CA ARG A 138 11.55 8.20 -10.01
C ARG A 138 11.80 9.41 -9.12
N ARG A 139 10.83 10.30 -8.97
CA ARG A 139 10.93 11.50 -8.12
C ARG A 139 11.13 11.11 -6.65
N LEU A 140 10.35 10.16 -6.18
CA LEU A 140 10.50 9.61 -4.84
C LEU A 140 11.89 9.04 -4.61
N SER A 141 12.41 8.24 -5.54
CA SER A 141 13.75 7.66 -5.45
C SER A 141 14.83 8.75 -5.36
N VAL A 142 14.74 9.79 -6.19
CA VAL A 142 15.68 10.93 -6.13
C VAL A 142 15.61 11.66 -4.79
N PHE A 143 14.42 11.86 -4.23
CA PHE A 143 14.26 12.49 -2.92
C PHE A 143 14.87 11.62 -1.81
N LEU A 144 14.57 10.32 -1.80
CA LEU A 144 15.07 9.38 -0.81
C LEU A 144 16.59 9.19 -0.90
N ASP A 145 17.17 9.28 -2.09
CA ASP A 145 18.64 9.22 -2.30
C ASP A 145 19.37 10.40 -1.68
N ARG A 146 18.74 11.56 -1.65
CA ARG A 146 19.28 12.73 -0.93
C ARG A 146 19.10 12.59 0.59
N LEU A 147 18.00 11.99 1.01
CA LEU A 147 17.62 11.91 2.43
C LEU A 147 18.34 10.79 3.18
N SER A 148 18.58 9.64 2.56
CA SER A 148 19.14 8.48 3.24
C SER A 148 20.56 8.69 3.80
N PRO A 149 21.51 9.34 3.09
CA PRO A 149 22.83 9.65 3.67
C PRO A 149 22.73 10.58 4.89
N ALA A 150 21.80 11.53 4.86
CA ALA A 150 21.57 12.44 5.96
C ALA A 150 21.07 11.71 7.22
N LEU A 151 20.18 10.73 7.06
CA LEU A 151 19.74 9.88 8.16
C LEU A 151 20.83 8.93 8.65
N GLU A 152 21.63 8.37 7.76
CA GLU A 152 22.76 7.51 8.13
C GLU A 152 23.82 8.29 8.92
N GLU A 153 24.04 9.56 8.63
CA GLU A 153 24.90 10.44 9.43
C GLU A 153 24.34 10.61 10.86
N LEU A 154 23.03 10.82 11.02
CA LEU A 154 22.39 10.84 12.35
C LEU A 154 22.59 9.49 13.07
N HIS A 155 22.35 8.38 12.38
CA HIS A 155 22.49 7.04 12.96
C HIS A 155 23.93 6.73 13.37
N SER A 156 24.94 7.26 12.68
CA SER A 156 26.35 7.11 13.05
C SER A 156 26.64 7.68 14.43
N GLN A 157 25.85 8.66 14.87
CA GLN A 157 25.91 9.30 16.18
C GLN A 157 24.87 8.75 17.16
N HIS A 158 24.27 7.58 16.85
CA HIS A 158 23.18 6.97 17.63
C HIS A 158 21.93 7.84 17.79
N LEU A 159 21.68 8.73 16.81
CA LEU A 159 20.48 9.55 16.74
C LEU A 159 19.48 8.94 15.76
N THR A 160 18.19 9.04 16.08
CA THR A 160 17.09 8.54 15.25
C THR A 160 16.06 9.65 15.07
N TRP A 161 15.57 9.87 13.86
CA TRP A 161 14.59 10.91 13.59
C TRP A 161 13.17 10.41 13.83
N LEU A 162 12.79 10.30 15.09
CA LEU A 162 11.50 9.73 15.51
C LEU A 162 10.29 10.60 15.15
N THR A 163 10.50 11.88 14.89
CA THR A 163 9.45 12.86 14.58
C THR A 163 9.45 13.26 13.10
N PHE A 164 9.69 12.29 12.21
CA PHE A 164 9.78 12.53 10.77
C PHE A 164 8.66 13.41 10.25
N ASP A 165 9.03 14.53 9.66
CA ASP A 165 8.14 15.44 8.95
C ASP A 165 8.83 15.98 7.69
N PRO A 166 8.37 15.62 6.50
CA PRO A 166 8.97 16.12 5.27
C PRO A 166 8.91 17.64 5.14
N GLN A 167 7.99 18.31 5.85
CA GLN A 167 7.89 19.77 5.86
C GLN A 167 9.00 20.45 6.68
N GLU A 168 9.71 19.70 7.51
CA GLU A 168 10.81 20.17 8.33
C GLU A 168 12.18 19.89 7.70
N ILE A 169 12.20 19.63 6.38
CA ILE A 169 13.44 19.47 5.60
C ILE A 169 13.67 20.74 4.79
N GLU A 170 14.86 21.30 4.90
CA GLU A 170 15.31 22.48 4.14
C GLU A 170 16.57 22.18 3.33
N GLU A 171 16.79 22.92 2.24
CA GLU A 171 18.06 22.86 1.52
C GLU A 171 19.17 23.55 2.33
N ALA A 172 20.28 22.88 2.53
CA ALA A 172 21.44 23.44 3.24
C ALA A 172 22.13 24.55 2.43
N ILE A 173 22.77 25.50 3.13
CA ILE A 173 23.47 26.63 2.49
C ILE A 173 24.67 26.14 1.66
N ASP A 174 25.39 25.12 2.12
CA ASP A 174 26.67 24.64 1.54
C ASP A 174 26.58 23.17 1.06
N GLY A 175 25.69 22.83 0.20
CA GLY A 175 25.27 21.52 -0.28
C GLY A 175 26.30 20.44 -0.64
N GLN A 176 27.42 20.26 0.09
CA GLN A 176 28.52 19.43 -0.40
C GLN A 176 28.65 18.01 0.17
N GLU A 177 28.25 17.68 1.38
CA GLU A 177 28.60 16.34 1.92
C GLU A 177 27.41 15.42 2.29
N THR A 178 26.21 15.95 2.47
CA THR A 178 25.06 15.18 3.00
C THR A 178 23.80 15.31 2.14
N GLY A 179 23.94 15.35 0.81
CA GLY A 179 22.80 15.59 -0.07
C GLY A 179 22.23 17.01 0.01
N GLY A 180 22.87 17.90 0.78
CA GLY A 180 22.50 19.31 0.89
C GLY A 180 21.18 19.55 1.64
N LEU A 181 20.85 18.73 2.63
CA LEU A 181 19.61 18.83 3.40
C LEU A 181 19.89 19.22 4.86
N TRP A 182 19.00 20.04 5.42
CA TRP A 182 18.93 20.33 6.85
C TRP A 182 17.60 19.86 7.43
N PHE A 183 17.67 19.25 8.60
CA PHE A 183 16.50 18.89 9.42
C PHE A 183 16.27 19.99 10.46
N THR A 184 15.19 20.71 10.32
CA THR A 184 14.91 21.92 11.11
C THR A 184 14.00 21.65 12.32
N ASN A 185 13.48 20.44 12.46
CA ASN A 185 12.64 20.07 13.59
C ASN A 185 13.45 20.08 14.91
N MET A 186 12.89 20.74 15.93
CA MET A 186 13.51 20.84 17.24
C MET A 186 13.53 19.50 18.01
N ASP A 187 12.57 18.62 17.75
CA ASP A 187 12.43 17.31 18.39
C ASP A 187 13.37 16.24 17.81
N LEU A 188 14.27 16.69 16.98
CA LEU A 188 15.24 15.92 16.29
C LEU A 188 16.16 15.18 17.21
N ALA A 189 16.24 14.67 17.95
CA ALA A 189 17.32 14.08 18.70
C ALA A 189 16.83 13.47 19.99
N LEU A 190 15.85 12.68 19.84
CA LEU A 190 15.55 11.85 20.97
C LEU A 190 16.50 10.68 20.98
N PHE A 191 17.40 10.80 21.91
CA PHE A 191 18.40 9.80 22.20
C PHE A 191 17.71 8.57 22.80
N PRO A 192 17.59 7.44 22.10
CA PRO A 192 16.86 6.28 22.60
C PRO A 192 17.37 5.78 23.95
N ALA A 193 18.62 6.10 24.30
CA ALA A 193 19.28 5.56 25.48
C ALA A 193 19.17 6.43 26.76
N ARG A 194 18.69 7.68 26.67
CA ARG A 194 18.85 8.65 27.78
C ARG A 194 17.57 9.35 28.24
N HIS A 195 16.50 9.34 27.45
CA HIS A 195 15.29 10.05 27.81
C HIS A 195 14.07 9.14 27.70
N SER A 196 13.22 9.20 28.71
CA SER A 196 11.92 8.55 28.70
C SER A 196 11.03 9.28 27.69
N PRO A 197 10.53 8.62 26.64
CA PRO A 197 9.79 9.24 25.54
C PRO A 197 8.35 9.65 25.89
N GLU A 198 8.07 9.91 27.17
CA GLU A 198 6.70 10.15 27.67
C GLU A 198 5.97 11.33 27.03
N LYS A 199 6.65 12.14 26.19
CA LYS A 199 6.08 13.34 25.58
C LYS A 199 6.60 13.64 24.16
N LEU A 200 6.93 12.61 23.37
CA LEU A 200 7.22 12.79 21.95
C LEU A 200 5.98 13.29 21.21
N GLN A 201 6.06 14.44 20.58
CA GLN A 201 5.10 14.83 19.57
C GLN A 201 5.41 14.09 18.28
N VAL A 202 4.89 12.90 18.19
CA VAL A 202 4.98 12.08 16.99
C VAL A 202 3.89 12.54 16.02
N ARG A 203 4.20 12.69 14.74
CA ARG A 203 3.16 12.80 13.72
C ARG A 203 2.57 11.42 13.46
N PRO A 204 1.33 11.16 13.89
CA PRO A 204 0.77 9.80 13.86
C PRO A 204 0.79 9.18 12.48
N ALA A 205 0.64 9.99 11.42
CA ALA A 205 0.60 9.53 10.04
C ALA A 205 1.85 8.79 9.56
N TYR A 206 3.01 9.07 10.16
CA TYR A 206 4.28 8.46 9.75
C TYR A 206 4.89 7.57 10.83
N ALA A 207 4.40 7.65 12.06
CA ALA A 207 5.07 7.07 13.22
C ALA A 207 5.12 5.54 13.19
N ALA A 208 6.29 4.99 13.47
CA ALA A 208 6.46 3.56 13.62
C ALA A 208 5.75 3.03 14.89
N PRO A 209 5.26 1.77 14.90
CA PRO A 209 4.52 1.21 16.03
C PRO A 209 5.27 1.24 17.35
N GLU A 210 6.57 1.01 17.33
CA GLU A 210 7.44 1.08 18.52
C GLU A 210 7.58 2.50 19.04
N VAL A 211 7.51 3.51 18.17
CA VAL A 211 7.53 4.92 18.55
C VAL A 211 6.21 5.29 19.24
N SER A 212 5.07 4.91 18.66
CA SER A 212 3.74 5.17 19.24
C SER A 212 3.53 4.45 20.57
N ARG A 213 4.09 3.24 20.71
CA ARG A 213 3.99 2.40 21.92
C ARG A 213 5.10 2.64 22.93
N PHE A 214 5.99 3.58 22.66
CA PHE A 214 7.13 3.92 23.51
C PHE A 214 8.03 2.73 23.91
N ARG A 215 8.29 1.83 22.96
CA ARG A 215 9.21 0.71 23.17
C ARG A 215 10.64 1.16 22.94
N ALA A 216 11.24 1.84 23.91
CA ALA A 216 12.57 2.43 23.79
C ALA A 216 13.68 1.46 23.35
N ALA A 217 13.57 0.17 23.70
CA ALA A 217 14.53 -0.87 23.30
C ALA A 217 14.49 -1.21 21.81
N ASP A 218 13.41 -0.90 21.13
CA ASP A 218 13.19 -1.23 19.72
C ASP A 218 13.41 -0.01 18.80
N LEU A 219 13.67 1.17 19.37
CA LEU A 219 13.94 2.40 18.62
C LEU A 219 15.31 2.37 17.95
N GLY A 220 15.37 2.76 16.70
CA GLY A 220 16.62 2.78 15.94
C GLY A 220 16.45 3.09 14.45
N PRO A 221 17.47 2.85 13.62
CA PRO A 221 17.43 3.12 12.19
C PRO A 221 16.24 2.49 11.46
N SER A 222 15.76 1.33 11.91
CA SER A 222 14.58 0.67 11.36
C SER A 222 13.26 1.40 11.67
N SER A 223 13.21 2.26 12.67
CA SER A 223 12.08 3.14 12.93
C SER A 223 12.00 4.23 11.86
N ASP A 224 13.14 4.83 11.50
CA ASP A 224 13.20 5.80 10.41
C ASP A 224 12.90 5.17 9.05
N VAL A 225 13.27 3.89 8.84
CA VAL A 225 12.85 3.13 7.64
C VAL A 225 11.33 3.07 7.54
N PHE A 226 10.63 2.81 8.65
CA PHE A 226 9.17 2.80 8.67
C PHE A 226 8.58 4.18 8.33
N HIS A 227 9.13 5.25 8.91
CA HIS A 227 8.70 6.62 8.61
C HIS A 227 8.84 6.96 7.13
N LEU A 228 9.99 6.63 6.53
CA LEU A 228 10.24 6.82 5.10
C LEU A 228 9.30 5.98 4.23
N ALA A 229 9.02 4.75 4.64
CA ALA A 229 8.12 3.87 3.90
C ALA A 229 6.67 4.35 3.97
N MET A 230 6.20 4.87 5.12
CA MET A 230 4.90 5.52 5.22
C MET A 230 4.82 6.75 4.32
N PHE A 231 5.84 7.59 4.33
CA PHE A 231 5.93 8.72 3.41
C PHE A 231 5.89 8.28 1.94
N ALA A 232 6.65 7.24 1.58
CA ALA A 232 6.67 6.68 0.24
C ALA A 232 5.31 6.10 -0.17
N TYR A 233 4.62 5.43 0.75
CA TYR A 233 3.27 4.93 0.53
C TYR A 233 2.29 6.06 0.20
N TYR A 234 2.24 7.12 1.03
CA TYR A 234 1.38 8.28 0.77
C TYR A 234 1.72 8.99 -0.54
N TRP A 235 3.02 9.13 -0.82
CA TRP A 235 3.50 9.71 -2.07
C TRP A 235 2.96 8.97 -3.29
N LEU A 236 3.15 7.64 -3.33
CA LEU A 236 2.76 6.80 -4.46
C LEU A 236 1.25 6.57 -4.55
N ALA A 237 0.55 6.56 -3.42
CA ALA A 237 -0.90 6.46 -3.38
C ALA A 237 -1.62 7.76 -3.80
N GLY A 238 -0.91 8.87 -3.93
CA GLY A 238 -1.52 10.17 -4.20
C GLY A 238 -2.37 10.72 -3.05
N LEU A 239 -2.16 10.24 -1.83
CA LEU A 239 -2.93 10.58 -0.65
C LEU A 239 -2.18 11.55 0.26
N LEU A 240 -2.90 12.46 0.90
CA LEU A 240 -2.34 13.24 2.00
C LEU A 240 -2.51 12.47 3.31
N PRO A 241 -1.53 12.53 4.24
CA PRO A 241 -1.68 11.91 5.56
C PRO A 241 -2.95 12.35 6.31
N ALA A 242 -3.41 13.60 6.07
CA ALA A 242 -4.65 14.12 6.62
C ALA A 242 -5.93 13.61 5.93
N GLY A 243 -5.81 12.96 4.78
CA GLY A 243 -6.93 12.40 4.02
C GLY A 243 -7.29 10.97 4.42
N PHE A 244 -6.44 10.31 5.21
CA PHE A 244 -6.81 9.04 5.80
C PHE A 244 -7.79 9.26 6.96
N PRO A 245 -8.97 8.67 6.90
CA PRO A 245 -9.88 8.69 8.04
C PRO A 245 -9.28 7.82 9.16
N GLY A 246 -8.73 8.45 10.18
CA GLY A 246 -8.22 7.76 11.35
C GLY A 246 -7.08 8.53 12.02
N ASN A 247 -7.10 8.57 13.33
CA ASN A 247 -6.12 9.25 14.16
C ASN A 247 -4.85 8.39 14.35
N GLY A 248 -4.08 8.15 13.27
CA GLY A 248 -2.79 7.50 13.38
C GLY A 248 -2.83 5.97 13.31
N LEU A 249 -1.68 5.35 13.57
CA LEU A 249 -1.41 3.91 13.44
C LEU A 249 -2.31 2.96 14.24
N GLU A 250 -3.03 3.45 15.23
CA GLU A 250 -4.05 2.67 15.92
C GLU A 250 -5.21 2.32 14.98
N SER A 251 -5.45 3.13 13.95
CA SER A 251 -6.48 2.92 12.93
C SER A 251 -6.05 1.91 11.87
N PHE A 252 -4.77 1.78 11.57
CA PHE A 252 -4.31 0.83 10.56
C PHE A 252 -4.16 -0.60 11.06
N GLY A 253 -4.67 -0.94 12.25
CA GLY A 253 -4.73 -2.29 12.84
C GLY A 253 -4.06 -3.42 12.06
N HIS A 254 -2.83 -3.23 11.60
CA HIS A 254 -1.95 -4.18 10.93
C HIS A 254 -2.03 -4.31 9.39
N VAL A 255 -2.98 -3.71 8.69
CA VAL A 255 -3.06 -3.87 7.23
C VAL A 255 -3.26 -2.51 6.56
N LEU A 256 -2.22 -2.01 5.90
CA LEU A 256 -2.38 -0.94 4.92
C LEU A 256 -3.11 -1.52 3.69
N PRO A 257 -4.03 -0.77 3.09
CA PRO A 257 -4.63 -1.19 1.82
C PRO A 257 -3.55 -1.49 0.79
N PRO A 258 -3.76 -2.46 -0.11
CA PRO A 258 -2.82 -2.69 -1.19
C PRO A 258 -2.57 -1.40 -1.97
N LEU A 259 -1.31 -1.02 -2.15
CA LEU A 259 -0.96 0.24 -2.80
C LEU A 259 -1.53 0.35 -4.21
N ARG A 260 -1.70 -0.78 -4.91
CA ARG A 260 -2.33 -0.86 -6.24
C ARG A 260 -3.79 -0.44 -6.27
N THR A 261 -4.49 -0.50 -5.15
CA THR A 261 -5.85 0.05 -5.03
C THR A 261 -5.89 1.53 -5.39
N TYR A 262 -4.84 2.27 -5.02
CA TYR A 262 -4.73 3.71 -5.28
C TYR A 262 -3.87 4.03 -6.52
N ALA A 263 -2.91 3.19 -6.83
CA ALA A 263 -1.96 3.39 -7.92
C ALA A 263 -1.77 2.10 -8.76
N PRO A 264 -2.77 1.71 -9.56
CA PRO A 264 -2.77 0.43 -10.28
C PRO A 264 -1.65 0.29 -11.31
N GLY A 265 -1.09 1.41 -11.80
CA GLY A 265 0.02 1.43 -12.75
C GLY A 265 1.42 1.31 -12.13
N LEU A 266 1.55 1.09 -10.83
CA LEU A 266 2.87 0.96 -10.19
C LEU A 266 3.63 -0.27 -10.70
N PRO A 267 4.96 -0.12 -10.91
CA PRO A 267 5.81 -1.23 -11.32
C PRO A 267 5.79 -2.38 -10.32
N PRO A 268 5.92 -3.64 -10.80
CA PRO A 268 6.07 -4.79 -9.93
C PRO A 268 7.27 -4.66 -8.99
N GLY A 269 7.11 -5.10 -7.74
CA GLY A 269 8.11 -5.08 -6.69
C GLY A 269 8.02 -3.88 -5.75
N VAL A 270 7.31 -2.80 -6.10
CA VAL A 270 7.13 -1.62 -5.21
C VAL A 270 6.38 -2.02 -3.94
N SER A 271 5.25 -2.71 -4.10
CA SER A 271 4.42 -3.16 -2.96
C SER A 271 5.20 -4.06 -2.01
N GLY A 272 5.99 -5.01 -2.53
CA GLY A 272 6.82 -5.90 -1.71
C GLY A 272 7.93 -5.17 -0.93
N VAL A 273 8.56 -4.17 -1.56
CA VAL A 273 9.58 -3.34 -0.88
C VAL A 273 8.94 -2.52 0.25
N LEU A 274 7.78 -1.91 -0.01
CA LEU A 274 7.06 -1.14 1.00
C LEU A 274 6.51 -2.04 2.12
N ALA A 275 5.90 -3.18 1.80
CA ALA A 275 5.39 -4.12 2.78
C ALA A 275 6.48 -4.57 3.77
N ARG A 276 7.68 -4.88 3.26
CA ARG A 276 8.81 -5.19 4.13
C ARG A 276 9.24 -4.00 4.99
N ALA A 277 9.31 -2.79 4.44
CA ALA A 277 9.72 -1.61 5.18
C ALA A 277 8.69 -1.20 6.26
N LEU A 278 7.41 -1.53 6.02
CA LEU A 278 6.27 -1.28 6.90
C LEU A 278 5.94 -2.45 7.83
N ALA A 279 6.78 -3.49 7.90
CA ALA A 279 6.58 -4.59 8.81
C ALA A 279 6.47 -4.10 10.26
N LEU A 280 5.57 -4.71 11.05
CA LEU A 280 5.32 -4.29 12.43
C LEU A 280 6.54 -4.48 13.32
N GLU A 281 7.22 -5.60 13.15
CA GLU A 281 8.44 -5.91 13.90
C GLU A 281 9.66 -5.25 13.25
N PRO A 282 10.39 -4.36 13.95
CA PRO A 282 11.55 -3.63 13.40
C PRO A 282 12.61 -4.53 12.75
N ARG A 283 12.80 -5.73 13.27
CA ARG A 283 13.81 -6.71 12.77
C ARG A 283 13.47 -7.30 11.41
N GLN A 284 12.22 -7.24 10.99
CA GLN A 284 11.76 -7.72 9.68
C GLN A 284 11.99 -6.65 8.59
N ARG A 285 12.14 -5.39 8.98
CA ARG A 285 12.36 -4.27 8.07
C ARG A 285 13.77 -4.27 7.46
N TYR A 286 14.04 -3.29 6.65
CA TYR A 286 15.42 -3.01 6.20
C TYR A 286 16.24 -2.47 7.38
N PRO A 287 17.56 -2.82 7.44
CA PRO A 287 18.40 -2.44 8.58
C PRO A 287 18.74 -0.96 8.60
N SER A 288 18.65 -0.27 7.47
CA SER A 288 18.93 1.17 7.35
C SER A 288 18.12 1.83 6.24
N PRO A 289 17.95 3.16 6.27
CA PRO A 289 17.38 3.94 5.18
C PRO A 289 18.04 3.67 3.83
N GLY A 290 19.37 3.60 3.76
CA GLY A 290 20.10 3.31 2.54
C GLY A 290 19.79 1.93 1.96
N ALA A 291 19.58 0.92 2.81
CA ALA A 291 19.16 -0.41 2.36
C ALA A 291 17.74 -0.39 1.75
N PHE A 292 16.82 0.37 2.34
CA PHE A 292 15.47 0.57 1.80
C PHE A 292 15.51 1.33 0.46
N CYS A 293 16.23 2.45 0.39
CA CYS A 293 16.39 3.23 -0.84
C CYS A 293 17.00 2.38 -1.97
N THR A 294 18.04 1.59 -1.66
CA THR A 294 18.66 0.67 -2.63
C THR A 294 17.64 -0.36 -3.17
N ALA A 295 16.74 -0.84 -2.32
CA ALA A 295 15.71 -1.77 -2.76
C ALA A 295 14.71 -1.10 -3.72
N LEU A 296 14.25 0.12 -3.41
CA LEU A 296 13.38 0.90 -4.31
C LEU A 296 14.06 1.25 -5.64
N GLN A 297 15.34 1.64 -5.61
CA GLN A 297 16.12 1.91 -6.82
C GLN A 297 16.21 0.69 -7.73
N LYS A 298 16.43 -0.49 -7.18
CA LYS A 298 16.44 -1.75 -7.95
C LYS A 298 15.10 -2.00 -8.64
N VAL A 299 13.99 -1.74 -7.95
CA VAL A 299 12.65 -1.85 -8.56
C VAL A 299 12.49 -0.83 -9.68
N HIS A 300 12.88 0.42 -9.45
CA HIS A 300 12.83 1.47 -10.48
C HIS A 300 13.69 1.11 -11.71
N GLN A 301 14.92 0.64 -11.52
CA GLN A 301 15.78 0.20 -12.61
C GLN A 301 15.17 -0.96 -13.40
N ARG A 302 14.56 -1.93 -12.71
CA ARG A 302 13.84 -3.03 -13.37
C ARG A 302 12.62 -2.53 -14.15
N ALA A 303 11.88 -1.58 -13.63
CA ALA A 303 10.76 -0.96 -14.35
C ALA A 303 11.23 -0.27 -15.63
N GLN A 304 12.36 0.45 -15.59
CA GLN A 304 12.96 1.04 -16.77
C GLN A 304 13.42 -0.02 -17.78
N GLN A 305 14.05 -1.11 -17.30
CA GLN A 305 14.42 -2.24 -18.15
C GLN A 305 13.21 -2.87 -18.81
N ARG A 306 12.11 -3.06 -18.07
CA ARG A 306 10.84 -3.58 -18.63
C ARG A 306 10.27 -2.67 -19.70
N SER A 307 10.27 -1.36 -19.48
CA SER A 307 9.76 -0.37 -20.44
C SER A 307 10.63 -0.24 -21.69
N SER A 308 11.94 -0.47 -21.57
CA SER A 308 12.89 -0.38 -22.67
C SER A 308 13.20 -1.73 -23.34
N ALA A 309 12.75 -2.84 -22.77
CA ALA A 309 13.02 -4.17 -23.31
C ALA A 309 12.28 -4.38 -24.63
N HIS A 310 13.03 -4.37 -25.71
CA HIS A 310 12.58 -4.83 -27.03
C HIS A 310 13.06 -6.26 -27.30
N ASP A 311 13.62 -6.92 -26.28
CA ASP A 311 14.15 -8.27 -26.40
C ASP A 311 13.01 -9.24 -26.71
N SER A 312 13.20 -10.02 -27.77
CA SER A 312 12.31 -11.12 -28.06
C SER A 312 12.43 -12.15 -26.95
N VAL A 313 11.32 -12.40 -26.26
CA VAL A 313 11.19 -13.48 -25.29
C VAL A 313 10.46 -14.66 -25.93
N THR A 314 10.64 -15.83 -25.36
CA THR A 314 9.80 -17.00 -25.58
C THR A 314 9.20 -17.39 -24.25
N TRP A 315 8.09 -18.09 -24.28
CA TRP A 315 7.46 -18.57 -23.06
C TRP A 315 7.11 -20.05 -23.17
N GLU A 316 7.12 -20.68 -22.02
CA GLU A 316 6.56 -21.99 -21.79
C GLU A 316 5.31 -21.84 -20.95
N ILE A 317 4.19 -22.42 -21.37
CA ILE A 317 2.91 -22.34 -20.68
C ILE A 317 2.54 -23.73 -20.16
N GLY A 318 2.10 -23.79 -18.91
CA GLY A 318 1.56 -24.98 -18.29
C GLY A 318 0.29 -24.65 -17.52
N GLN A 319 -0.62 -25.59 -17.40
CA GLN A 319 -1.85 -25.42 -16.65
C GLN A 319 -2.15 -26.64 -15.80
N HIS A 320 -2.88 -26.43 -14.72
CA HIS A 320 -3.45 -27.48 -13.89
C HIS A 320 -4.78 -27.01 -13.32
N SER A 321 -5.79 -27.90 -13.35
CA SER A 321 -7.09 -27.66 -12.72
C SER A 321 -7.54 -28.95 -12.05
N ARG A 322 -8.07 -28.82 -10.83
CA ARG A 322 -8.60 -29.95 -10.07
C ARG A 322 -9.68 -29.51 -9.08
N THR A 323 -10.63 -30.40 -8.82
CA THR A 323 -11.48 -30.28 -7.65
C THR A 323 -10.63 -30.47 -6.39
N GLY A 324 -10.61 -29.50 -5.50
CA GLY A 324 -9.88 -29.62 -4.24
C GLY A 324 -10.45 -30.74 -3.36
N ARG A 325 -9.59 -31.31 -2.49
CA ARG A 325 -9.94 -32.49 -1.70
C ARG A 325 -11.19 -32.32 -0.84
N ALA A 326 -11.47 -31.10 -0.34
CA ALA A 326 -12.63 -30.83 0.48
C ALA A 326 -13.92 -30.88 -0.35
N LYS A 327 -13.99 -30.15 -1.50
CA LYS A 327 -15.11 -30.21 -2.43
C LYS A 327 -15.31 -31.64 -3.00
N ALA A 328 -14.22 -32.34 -3.33
CA ALA A 328 -14.28 -33.72 -3.81
C ALA A 328 -14.86 -34.67 -2.73
N ALA A 329 -14.46 -34.53 -1.47
CA ALA A 329 -15.02 -35.32 -0.37
C ALA A 329 -16.50 -35.01 -0.10
N ALA A 330 -16.96 -33.78 -0.37
CA ALA A 330 -18.35 -33.38 -0.33
C ALA A 330 -19.14 -33.74 -1.61
N ASN A 331 -18.51 -34.44 -2.56
CA ASN A 331 -19.08 -34.84 -3.87
C ASN A 331 -19.55 -33.64 -4.71
N ARG A 332 -18.82 -32.50 -4.62
CA ARG A 332 -19.03 -31.31 -5.45
C ARG A 332 -18.18 -31.40 -6.71
N GLU A 333 -18.65 -30.78 -7.78
CA GLU A 333 -17.95 -30.69 -9.07
C GLU A 333 -16.88 -29.60 -9.05
N ASN A 334 -16.03 -29.61 -10.09
CA ASN A 334 -15.13 -28.51 -10.36
C ASN A 334 -15.88 -27.40 -11.08
N GLU A 335 -15.99 -26.25 -10.46
CA GLU A 335 -16.66 -25.07 -11.01
C GLU A 335 -15.69 -24.14 -11.74
N ASP A 336 -14.37 -24.41 -11.66
CA ASP A 336 -13.36 -23.68 -12.42
C ASP A 336 -13.28 -24.18 -13.87
N HIS A 337 -13.03 -23.25 -14.79
CA HIS A 337 -12.69 -23.55 -16.16
C HIS A 337 -11.40 -22.84 -16.58
N VAL A 338 -10.55 -23.53 -17.35
CA VAL A 338 -9.26 -23.02 -17.82
C VAL A 338 -9.17 -23.11 -19.33
N LEU A 339 -8.67 -22.04 -19.97
CA LEU A 339 -8.45 -21.98 -21.41
C LEU A 339 -6.98 -21.58 -21.68
N VAL A 340 -6.29 -22.37 -22.47
CA VAL A 340 -4.97 -22.04 -23.01
C VAL A 340 -4.98 -22.33 -24.51
N GLN A 341 -4.80 -21.30 -25.32
CA GLN A 341 -4.81 -21.39 -26.77
C GLN A 341 -3.61 -20.68 -27.35
N SER A 342 -2.77 -21.39 -28.08
CA SER A 342 -1.66 -20.83 -28.84
C SER A 342 -2.04 -20.68 -30.31
N PHE A 343 -1.67 -19.56 -30.91
CA PHE A 343 -1.95 -19.27 -32.31
C PHE A 343 -0.76 -19.65 -33.20
N ALA A 344 -1.00 -19.78 -34.48
CA ALA A 344 0.03 -20.14 -35.47
C ALA A 344 1.24 -19.20 -35.50
N ASN A 345 1.06 -17.97 -35.04
CA ASN A 345 2.16 -17.10 -34.71
C ASN A 345 2.65 -17.49 -33.31
N PRO A 346 3.89 -18.03 -33.16
CA PRO A 346 4.40 -18.54 -31.90
C PRO A 346 4.55 -17.46 -30.81
N ASP A 347 4.43 -16.18 -31.19
CA ASP A 347 4.57 -15.06 -30.27
C ASP A 347 3.20 -14.58 -29.73
N ARG A 348 2.13 -15.38 -29.83
CA ARG A 348 0.76 -15.06 -29.33
C ARG A 348 0.11 -16.23 -28.64
N SER A 349 -0.48 -16.00 -27.48
CA SER A 349 -1.28 -16.98 -26.75
C SER A 349 -2.39 -16.31 -25.96
N LEU A 350 -3.56 -16.96 -25.96
CA LEU A 350 -4.69 -16.63 -25.08
C LEU A 350 -4.65 -17.56 -23.86
N LEU A 351 -4.84 -17.00 -22.70
CA LEU A 351 -4.93 -17.68 -21.42
C LEU A 351 -6.20 -17.22 -20.73
N ALA A 352 -6.92 -18.11 -20.07
CA ALA A 352 -8.00 -17.67 -19.20
C ALA A 352 -8.27 -18.65 -18.06
N ILE A 353 -8.73 -18.10 -16.95
CA ILE A 353 -9.33 -18.81 -15.83
C ILE A 353 -10.67 -18.18 -15.56
N ALA A 354 -11.68 -18.98 -15.37
CA ALA A 354 -13.01 -18.59 -14.97
C ALA A 354 -13.41 -19.46 -13.78
N ASP A 355 -13.70 -18.82 -12.64
CA ASP A 355 -14.15 -19.47 -11.42
C ASP A 355 -15.67 -19.27 -11.29
N GLY A 356 -16.40 -20.36 -11.19
CA GLY A 356 -17.86 -20.35 -11.16
C GLY A 356 -18.41 -20.16 -9.76
N ILE A 357 -19.30 -19.18 -9.60
CA ILE A 357 -19.91 -18.87 -8.30
C ILE A 357 -20.78 -20.03 -7.82
N THR A 358 -20.39 -20.63 -6.70
CA THR A 358 -21.06 -21.80 -6.10
C THR A 358 -22.47 -21.48 -5.58
N THR A 359 -22.72 -20.24 -5.11
CA THR A 359 -23.97 -19.84 -4.45
C THR A 359 -24.92 -19.15 -5.43
N CYS A 360 -25.61 -19.93 -6.26
CA CYS A 360 -26.67 -19.42 -7.14
C CYS A 360 -27.93 -20.29 -7.02
N ALA A 361 -29.11 -19.71 -7.25
CA ALA A 361 -30.37 -20.43 -7.25
C ALA A 361 -30.69 -21.02 -8.63
N VAL A 362 -30.23 -20.37 -9.71
CA VAL A 362 -30.50 -20.74 -11.10
C VAL A 362 -29.21 -20.98 -11.86
N GLY A 363 -29.03 -22.19 -12.36
CA GLY A 363 -27.82 -22.64 -13.06
C GLY A 363 -26.79 -23.29 -12.13
N SER A 364 -25.51 -23.24 -12.50
CA SER A 364 -24.38 -23.67 -11.68
C SER A 364 -23.11 -22.89 -12.04
N GLY A 365 -22.18 -22.79 -11.08
CA GLY A 365 -20.88 -22.17 -11.31
C GLY A 365 -20.11 -22.84 -12.46
N ALA A 366 -20.12 -24.18 -12.53
CA ALA A 366 -19.47 -24.92 -13.61
C ALA A 366 -20.02 -24.57 -15.00
N LEU A 367 -21.33 -24.36 -15.12
CA LEU A 367 -21.94 -23.95 -16.38
C LEU A 367 -21.57 -22.51 -16.74
N ALA A 368 -21.57 -21.61 -15.75
CA ALA A 368 -21.26 -20.20 -15.97
C ALA A 368 -19.79 -20.02 -16.41
N SER A 369 -18.83 -20.64 -15.73
CA SER A 369 -17.41 -20.58 -16.08
C SER A 369 -17.12 -21.18 -17.45
N TRP A 370 -17.78 -22.30 -17.80
CA TRP A 370 -17.67 -22.91 -19.11
C TRP A 370 -18.20 -22.00 -20.23
N ILE A 371 -19.42 -21.43 -20.07
CA ILE A 371 -20.01 -20.52 -21.06
C ILE A 371 -19.13 -19.30 -21.26
N THR A 372 -18.60 -18.73 -20.18
CA THR A 372 -17.71 -17.57 -20.21
C THR A 372 -16.44 -17.87 -21.03
N CYS A 373 -15.77 -18.97 -20.76
CA CYS A 373 -14.59 -19.41 -21.52
C CYS A 373 -14.92 -19.71 -22.99
N LEU A 374 -16.06 -20.35 -23.27
CA LEU A 374 -16.49 -20.66 -24.64
C LEU A 374 -16.72 -19.39 -25.47
N ILE A 375 -17.34 -18.36 -24.89
CA ILE A 375 -17.54 -17.09 -25.58
C ILE A 375 -16.21 -16.38 -25.84
N LEU A 376 -15.29 -16.42 -24.87
CA LEU A 376 -13.95 -15.87 -25.02
C LEU A 376 -13.18 -16.58 -26.14
N GLU A 377 -13.17 -17.91 -26.15
CA GLU A 377 -12.50 -18.74 -27.17
C GLU A 377 -12.98 -18.39 -28.59
N ASN A 378 -14.30 -18.19 -28.75
CA ASN A 378 -14.88 -17.84 -30.05
C ASN A 378 -14.66 -16.36 -30.46
N ALA A 379 -14.39 -15.47 -29.53
CA ALA A 379 -14.17 -14.04 -29.80
C ALA A 379 -12.71 -13.71 -30.14
N ILE A 380 -11.77 -14.48 -29.60
CA ILE A 380 -10.34 -14.25 -29.78
C ILE A 380 -9.80 -15.18 -30.85
N ASP A 381 -9.09 -14.61 -31.81
CA ASP A 381 -8.56 -15.31 -32.98
C ASP A 381 -7.12 -14.89 -33.31
N SER A 382 -6.56 -15.46 -34.37
CA SER A 382 -5.19 -15.14 -34.83
C SER A 382 -5.02 -13.69 -35.32
N GLN A 383 -6.10 -12.95 -35.56
CA GLN A 383 -6.08 -11.53 -35.94
C GLN A 383 -6.14 -10.59 -34.74
N THR A 384 -6.40 -11.14 -33.56
CA THR A 384 -6.41 -10.36 -32.32
C THR A 384 -5.01 -9.83 -32.05
N SER A 385 -4.94 -8.55 -31.71
CA SER A 385 -3.71 -7.86 -31.28
C SER A 385 -3.92 -7.31 -29.86
N ARG A 386 -2.82 -6.91 -29.24
CA ARG A 386 -2.87 -6.23 -27.94
C ARG A 386 -3.88 -5.07 -27.92
N ASP A 387 -3.92 -4.25 -29.00
CA ASP A 387 -4.81 -3.09 -29.07
C ASP A 387 -6.29 -3.48 -29.20
N THR A 388 -6.60 -4.64 -29.79
CA THR A 388 -7.98 -5.12 -29.97
C THR A 388 -8.41 -6.10 -28.88
N PHE A 389 -7.49 -6.68 -28.12
CA PHE A 389 -7.79 -7.62 -27.04
C PHE A 389 -8.73 -7.02 -25.99
N SER A 390 -8.40 -5.82 -25.49
CA SER A 390 -9.19 -5.15 -24.45
C SER A 390 -10.65 -4.94 -24.87
N SER A 391 -10.87 -4.42 -26.08
CA SER A 391 -12.24 -4.19 -26.59
C SER A 391 -13.01 -5.49 -26.82
N LYS A 392 -12.34 -6.55 -27.28
CA LYS A 392 -12.94 -7.86 -27.46
C LYS A 392 -13.34 -8.48 -26.12
N VAL A 393 -12.50 -8.38 -25.06
CA VAL A 393 -12.84 -8.93 -23.75
C VAL A 393 -13.99 -8.16 -23.09
N ILE A 394 -14.06 -6.84 -23.22
CA ILE A 394 -15.23 -6.07 -22.76
C ILE A 394 -16.52 -6.59 -23.40
N ASP A 395 -16.51 -6.83 -24.72
CA ASP A 395 -17.69 -7.42 -25.41
C ASP A 395 -17.97 -8.86 -24.95
N VAL A 396 -16.95 -9.66 -24.69
CA VAL A 396 -17.06 -11.01 -24.13
C VAL A 396 -17.76 -11.00 -22.77
N CYS A 397 -17.37 -10.11 -21.87
CA CYS A 397 -17.98 -10.01 -20.54
C CYS A 397 -19.47 -9.68 -20.63
N ARG A 398 -19.84 -8.68 -21.44
CA ARG A 398 -21.24 -8.32 -21.69
C ARG A 398 -22.02 -9.47 -22.30
N ARG A 399 -21.51 -10.08 -23.37
CA ARG A 399 -22.15 -11.24 -24.06
C ARG A 399 -22.22 -12.47 -23.16
N GLY A 400 -21.25 -12.66 -22.28
CA GLY A 400 -21.27 -13.70 -21.25
C GLY A 400 -22.48 -13.54 -20.34
N ALA A 401 -22.65 -12.36 -19.74
CA ALA A 401 -23.78 -12.06 -18.88
C ALA A 401 -25.13 -12.19 -19.61
N GLU A 402 -25.23 -11.67 -20.86
CA GLU A 402 -26.42 -11.83 -21.71
C GLU A 402 -26.75 -13.31 -21.98
N SER A 403 -25.71 -14.13 -22.24
CA SER A 403 -25.90 -15.55 -22.55
C SER A 403 -26.36 -16.36 -21.34
N LEU A 404 -25.84 -16.04 -20.14
CA LEU A 404 -26.27 -16.69 -18.90
C LEU A 404 -27.73 -16.36 -18.58
N LEU A 405 -28.14 -15.09 -18.74
CA LEU A 405 -29.51 -14.67 -18.56
C LEU A 405 -30.45 -15.31 -19.62
N ALA A 406 -30.05 -15.31 -20.90
CA ALA A 406 -30.82 -15.91 -21.98
C ALA A 406 -31.04 -17.43 -21.76
N TRP A 407 -30.00 -18.14 -21.24
CA TRP A 407 -30.11 -19.54 -20.86
C TRP A 407 -31.18 -19.76 -19.78
N ALA A 408 -31.20 -18.91 -18.73
CA ALA A 408 -32.19 -19.02 -17.66
C ALA A 408 -33.62 -18.80 -18.16
N VAL A 409 -33.80 -17.79 -19.00
CA VAL A 409 -35.09 -17.50 -19.66
C VAL A 409 -35.53 -18.65 -20.58
N GLU A 410 -34.64 -19.18 -21.44
CA GLU A 410 -34.94 -20.34 -22.30
C GLU A 410 -35.37 -21.57 -21.51
N LYS A 411 -34.82 -21.75 -20.30
CA LYS A 411 -35.16 -22.86 -19.40
C LYS A 411 -36.41 -22.61 -18.55
N GLY A 412 -37.01 -21.43 -18.60
CA GLY A 412 -38.22 -21.07 -17.87
C GLY A 412 -37.97 -20.82 -16.38
N TYR A 413 -36.84 -20.21 -16.04
CA TYR A 413 -36.45 -19.88 -14.66
C TYR A 413 -36.71 -18.42 -14.29
N GLU A 414 -37.40 -17.64 -15.10
CA GLU A 414 -37.63 -16.20 -14.90
C GLU A 414 -38.25 -15.90 -13.53
N ASP A 415 -39.23 -16.70 -13.10
CA ASP A 415 -39.93 -16.53 -11.83
C ASP A 415 -39.04 -16.80 -10.59
N GLN A 416 -37.87 -17.40 -10.79
CA GLN A 416 -36.90 -17.69 -9.72
C GLN A 416 -35.82 -16.63 -9.60
N LEU A 417 -35.76 -15.69 -10.55
CA LEU A 417 -34.77 -14.60 -10.55
C LEU A 417 -35.37 -13.40 -9.82
N VAL A 418 -35.33 -13.42 -8.51
CA VAL A 418 -35.90 -12.37 -7.64
C VAL A 418 -34.82 -11.36 -7.23
N GLU A 419 -33.61 -11.86 -6.95
CA GLU A 419 -32.45 -11.06 -6.58
C GLU A 419 -31.31 -11.22 -7.60
N GLY A 420 -30.42 -10.24 -7.67
CA GLY A 420 -29.32 -10.23 -8.64
C GLY A 420 -28.38 -11.43 -8.53
N SER A 421 -28.22 -11.99 -7.33
CA SER A 421 -27.39 -13.17 -7.05
C SER A 421 -28.04 -14.52 -7.33
N ASP A 422 -29.32 -14.55 -7.72
CA ASP A 422 -30.02 -15.81 -8.01
C ASP A 422 -29.52 -16.47 -9.30
N LEU A 423 -29.13 -15.67 -10.29
CA LEU A 423 -28.56 -16.16 -11.54
C LEU A 423 -27.10 -16.58 -11.35
N MET A 424 -26.74 -17.73 -11.92
CA MET A 424 -25.35 -18.18 -11.98
C MET A 424 -24.40 -17.11 -12.51
N GLY A 425 -23.17 -17.14 -12.02
CA GLY A 425 -22.11 -16.20 -12.43
C GLY A 425 -20.73 -16.84 -12.40
N SER A 426 -19.77 -16.12 -12.95
CA SER A 426 -18.38 -16.54 -13.00
C SER A 426 -17.44 -15.34 -12.93
N THR A 427 -16.26 -15.53 -12.38
CA THR A 427 -15.11 -14.64 -12.62
C THR A 427 -14.60 -14.81 -14.05
N LEU A 428 -13.73 -13.90 -14.49
CA LEU A 428 -12.90 -14.08 -15.68
C LEU A 428 -11.58 -13.37 -15.49
N LEU A 429 -10.50 -14.12 -15.48
CA LEU A 429 -9.15 -13.61 -15.65
C LEU A 429 -8.62 -14.05 -17.01
N ALA A 430 -8.57 -13.11 -17.97
CA ALA A 430 -8.06 -13.36 -19.32
C ALA A 430 -6.70 -12.71 -19.53
N GLY A 431 -5.76 -13.42 -20.15
CA GLY A 431 -4.43 -12.97 -20.49
C GLY A 431 -4.14 -13.12 -21.99
N TRP A 432 -3.59 -12.08 -22.60
CA TRP A 432 -3.07 -12.09 -23.96
C TRP A 432 -1.58 -11.86 -23.97
N LEU A 433 -0.84 -12.89 -24.42
CA LEU A 433 0.59 -12.79 -24.63
C LEU A 433 0.88 -12.39 -26.07
N GLU A 434 1.62 -11.30 -26.25
CA GLU A 434 2.09 -10.85 -27.55
C GLU A 434 3.46 -10.17 -27.42
N GLY A 435 4.48 -10.73 -28.08
CA GLY A 435 5.87 -10.28 -27.92
C GLY A 435 6.35 -10.47 -26.48
N ASN A 436 6.81 -9.42 -25.84
CA ASN A 436 7.20 -9.45 -24.42
C ASN A 436 6.13 -8.90 -23.47
N THR A 437 4.89 -8.77 -23.91
CA THR A 437 3.83 -8.15 -23.12
C THR A 437 2.73 -9.13 -22.81
N LEU A 438 2.31 -9.15 -21.54
CA LEU A 438 1.09 -9.79 -21.07
C LEU A 438 0.04 -8.70 -20.83
N SER A 439 -1.04 -8.73 -21.62
CA SER A 439 -2.24 -7.93 -21.36
C SER A 439 -3.20 -8.74 -20.53
N LEU A 440 -3.71 -8.19 -19.45
CA LEU A 440 -4.67 -8.81 -18.56
C LEU A 440 -6.00 -8.07 -18.57
N ALA A 441 -7.07 -8.84 -18.47
CA ALA A 441 -8.43 -8.37 -18.24
C ALA A 441 -9.02 -9.21 -17.10
N ASN A 442 -9.43 -8.58 -16.01
CA ASN A 442 -9.90 -9.25 -14.80
C ASN A 442 -11.29 -8.78 -14.40
N VAL A 443 -12.21 -9.73 -14.19
CA VAL A 443 -13.53 -9.54 -13.56
C VAL A 443 -13.60 -10.53 -12.40
N GLY A 444 -13.79 -10.04 -11.18
CA GLY A 444 -13.84 -10.86 -9.98
C GLY A 444 -12.50 -10.93 -9.23
N ASP A 445 -12.31 -11.97 -8.44
CA ASP A 445 -11.20 -12.17 -7.50
C ASP A 445 -10.19 -13.25 -7.91
N SER A 446 -10.28 -13.76 -9.14
CA SER A 446 -9.19 -14.54 -9.73
C SER A 446 -7.94 -13.66 -9.91
N ARG A 447 -6.76 -14.20 -9.64
CA ARG A 447 -5.54 -13.40 -9.46
C ARG A 447 -4.44 -13.75 -10.45
N ALA A 448 -3.68 -12.75 -10.87
CA ALA A 448 -2.41 -12.93 -11.57
C ALA A 448 -1.25 -12.42 -10.72
N TYR A 449 -0.19 -13.22 -10.63
CA TYR A 449 1.03 -12.89 -9.90
C TYR A 449 2.23 -12.90 -10.83
N LEU A 450 3.13 -11.93 -10.63
CA LEU A 450 4.47 -11.93 -11.22
C LEU A 450 5.48 -12.31 -10.16
N ILE A 451 6.25 -13.33 -10.43
CA ILE A 451 7.32 -13.84 -9.58
C ILE A 451 8.63 -13.62 -10.30
N ASP A 452 9.48 -12.80 -9.73
CA ASP A 452 10.86 -12.64 -10.19
C ASP A 452 11.85 -13.19 -9.16
N GLY A 453 13.16 -13.01 -9.41
CA GLY A 453 14.19 -13.53 -8.51
C GLY A 453 14.15 -12.96 -7.08
N ALA A 454 13.38 -11.92 -6.81
CA ALA A 454 13.38 -11.20 -5.53
C ALA A 454 11.98 -11.00 -4.93
N SER A 455 10.92 -10.94 -5.73
CA SER A 455 9.59 -10.55 -5.28
C SER A 455 8.48 -11.46 -5.81
N VAL A 456 7.35 -11.38 -5.15
CA VAL A 456 6.05 -11.86 -5.63
C VAL A 456 5.13 -10.66 -5.64
N GLU A 457 4.48 -10.39 -6.75
CA GLU A 457 3.62 -9.23 -6.91
C GLU A 457 2.30 -9.63 -7.55
N GLN A 458 1.18 -9.32 -6.91
CA GLN A 458 -0.13 -9.48 -7.50
C GLN A 458 -0.35 -8.38 -8.57
N LEU A 459 -0.67 -8.79 -9.79
CA LEU A 459 -0.85 -7.91 -10.94
C LEU A 459 -2.30 -7.44 -11.12
N THR A 460 -3.26 -8.15 -10.52
CA THR A 460 -4.69 -7.85 -10.52
C THR A 460 -5.13 -7.24 -9.20
N ASN A 461 -6.27 -6.56 -9.19
CA ASN A 461 -7.00 -6.20 -7.97
C ASN A 461 -8.24 -7.08 -7.89
N ASP A 462 -8.60 -7.51 -6.69
CA ASP A 462 -9.79 -8.31 -6.48
C ASP A 462 -11.05 -7.43 -6.65
N GLY A 463 -12.03 -7.93 -7.39
CA GLY A 463 -13.35 -7.32 -7.58
C GLY A 463 -14.29 -7.71 -6.44
N ASP A 464 -13.90 -7.42 -5.19
CA ASP A 464 -14.65 -7.71 -3.98
C ASP A 464 -15.11 -6.43 -3.25
N LEU A 465 -16.06 -6.58 -2.33
CA LEU A 465 -16.58 -5.48 -1.53
C LEU A 465 -15.49 -4.80 -0.69
N GLY A 466 -14.56 -5.56 -0.17
CA GLY A 466 -13.48 -5.02 0.67
C GLY A 466 -12.58 -4.09 -0.11
N THR A 467 -12.15 -4.51 -1.30
CA THR A 467 -11.33 -3.71 -2.21
C THR A 467 -12.07 -2.44 -2.67
N GLU A 468 -13.37 -2.55 -3.00
CA GLU A 468 -14.21 -1.40 -3.36
C GLU A 468 -14.31 -0.38 -2.22
N LEU A 469 -14.60 -0.85 -1.00
CA LEU A 469 -14.71 0.02 0.18
C LEU A 469 -13.38 0.71 0.51
N LEU A 470 -12.26 -0.01 0.41
CA LEU A 470 -10.93 0.58 0.60
C LEU A 470 -10.64 1.64 -0.46
N ALA A 471 -10.95 1.38 -1.72
CA ALA A 471 -10.80 2.36 -2.80
C ALA A 471 -11.70 3.59 -2.61
N ALA A 472 -12.89 3.42 -2.03
CA ALA A 472 -13.79 4.51 -1.66
C ALA A 472 -13.35 5.29 -0.40
N GLY A 473 -12.24 4.87 0.26
CA GLY A 473 -11.69 5.54 1.43
C GLY A 473 -12.28 5.07 2.76
N SER A 474 -12.96 3.92 2.78
CA SER A 474 -13.43 3.33 4.04
C SER A 474 -12.25 2.92 4.94
N PRO A 475 -12.35 3.10 6.27
CA PRO A 475 -11.31 2.69 7.17
C PRO A 475 -11.04 1.18 7.08
N PRO A 476 -9.77 0.73 6.97
CA PRO A 476 -9.43 -0.69 6.87
C PRO A 476 -10.01 -1.55 8.02
N GLU A 477 -10.15 -0.98 9.20
CA GLU A 477 -10.73 -1.67 10.36
C GLU A 477 -12.23 -1.95 10.19
N GLU A 478 -12.96 -1.02 9.59
CA GLU A 478 -14.37 -1.22 9.28
C GLU A 478 -14.52 -2.32 8.23
N VAL A 479 -13.68 -2.29 7.19
CA VAL A 479 -13.66 -3.34 6.16
C VAL A 479 -13.30 -4.70 6.77
N LYS A 480 -12.29 -4.76 7.65
CA LYS A 480 -11.91 -5.98 8.36
C LYS A 480 -13.03 -6.50 9.27
N ALA A 481 -13.78 -5.60 9.91
CA ALA A 481 -14.91 -5.98 10.77
C ALA A 481 -16.05 -6.66 9.99
N LEU A 482 -16.15 -6.46 8.67
CA LEU A 482 -17.10 -7.16 7.82
C LEU A 482 -16.76 -8.67 7.67
N GLY A 483 -15.52 -9.09 7.97
CA GLY A 483 -15.12 -10.49 7.90
C GLY A 483 -15.34 -11.10 6.52
N ALA A 484 -16.08 -12.21 6.45
CA ALA A 484 -16.37 -12.88 5.18
C ALA A 484 -17.18 -12.01 4.19
N MET A 485 -17.96 -11.04 4.67
CA MET A 485 -18.71 -10.15 3.77
C MET A 485 -17.80 -9.26 2.94
N ALA A 486 -16.62 -8.88 3.44
CA ALA A 486 -15.65 -8.10 2.68
C ALA A 486 -15.15 -8.84 1.44
N ARG A 487 -15.15 -10.18 1.45
CA ARG A 487 -14.75 -11.04 0.33
C ARG A 487 -15.90 -11.35 -0.65
N GLY A 488 -17.09 -10.79 -0.40
CA GLY A 488 -18.21 -10.94 -1.32
C GLY A 488 -17.91 -10.32 -2.67
N LEU A 489 -17.99 -11.13 -3.75
CA LEU A 489 -17.77 -10.66 -5.10
C LEU A 489 -18.69 -9.49 -5.44
N ARG A 490 -18.13 -8.43 -5.99
CA ARG A 490 -18.82 -7.28 -6.55
C ARG A 490 -18.86 -7.36 -8.07
N ASP A 491 -17.76 -7.79 -8.66
CA ASP A 491 -17.58 -7.90 -10.10
C ASP A 491 -17.68 -9.37 -10.52
N CYS A 492 -18.62 -9.69 -11.38
CA CYS A 492 -18.76 -11.02 -11.95
C CYS A 492 -19.46 -10.96 -13.33
N ILE A 493 -19.21 -11.96 -14.13
CA ILE A 493 -19.97 -12.19 -15.36
C ILE A 493 -21.19 -13.02 -14.99
N GLY A 494 -22.36 -12.41 -15.00
CA GLY A 494 -23.62 -13.02 -14.56
C GLY A 494 -24.42 -12.09 -13.67
N GLY A 495 -25.36 -12.68 -12.93
CA GLY A 495 -26.30 -11.88 -12.17
C GLY A 495 -27.28 -11.10 -13.05
N CYS A 496 -28.38 -10.69 -12.49
CA CYS A 496 -29.39 -9.88 -13.18
C CYS A 496 -30.13 -8.97 -12.21
N SER A 497 -30.71 -7.90 -12.71
CA SER A 497 -31.67 -7.08 -11.97
C SER A 497 -33.07 -7.28 -12.51
N VAL A 498 -34.06 -7.13 -11.64
CA VAL A 498 -35.48 -7.15 -12.01
C VAL A 498 -35.97 -5.71 -11.97
N GLY A 499 -36.40 -5.19 -13.12
CA GLY A 499 -36.93 -3.84 -13.23
C GLY A 499 -38.35 -3.73 -12.67
N PRO A 500 -38.88 -2.49 -12.54
CA PRO A 500 -40.19 -2.24 -11.94
C PRO A 500 -41.39 -2.93 -12.66
N GLU A 501 -41.24 -3.25 -13.94
CA GLU A 501 -42.24 -3.94 -14.72
C GLU A 501 -41.99 -5.46 -14.84
N GLY A 502 -40.99 -5.98 -14.07
CA GLY A 502 -40.59 -7.38 -14.09
C GLY A 502 -39.63 -7.74 -15.23
N GLU A 503 -39.11 -6.75 -15.95
CA GLU A 503 -38.12 -6.98 -16.99
C GLU A 503 -36.75 -7.37 -16.38
N LEU A 504 -36.15 -8.41 -16.96
CA LEU A 504 -34.83 -8.87 -16.56
C LEU A 504 -33.71 -8.16 -17.33
N ARG A 505 -32.71 -7.68 -16.64
CA ARG A 505 -31.57 -6.98 -17.24
C ARG A 505 -30.26 -7.49 -16.63
N ILE A 506 -29.21 -7.58 -17.45
CA ILE A 506 -27.85 -7.87 -16.94
C ILE A 506 -27.35 -6.71 -16.10
N LEU A 507 -26.42 -7.01 -15.20
CA LEU A 507 -25.73 -6.04 -14.35
C LEU A 507 -24.45 -5.56 -15.06
N GLU A 508 -24.60 -4.67 -16.07
CA GLU A 508 -23.48 -4.24 -16.93
C GLU A 508 -22.31 -3.62 -16.15
N ASP A 509 -22.58 -2.87 -15.09
CA ASP A 509 -21.55 -2.19 -14.29
C ASP A 509 -20.66 -3.19 -13.53
N TYR A 510 -21.17 -4.39 -13.22
CA TYR A 510 -20.44 -5.43 -12.49
C TYR A 510 -19.69 -6.41 -13.38
N CYS A 511 -19.84 -6.34 -14.69
CA CYS A 511 -19.12 -7.19 -15.63
C CYS A 511 -18.06 -6.42 -16.45
N GLN A 512 -17.61 -5.26 -15.97
CA GLN A 512 -16.56 -4.48 -16.63
C GLN A 512 -15.18 -4.98 -16.20
N PRO A 513 -14.32 -5.43 -17.14
CA PRO A 513 -13.00 -5.92 -16.78
C PRO A 513 -12.04 -4.79 -16.41
N ALA A 514 -11.27 -4.99 -15.35
CA ALA A 514 -10.07 -4.21 -15.06
C ALA A 514 -8.96 -4.61 -16.04
N LEU A 515 -8.40 -3.62 -16.76
CA LEU A 515 -7.42 -3.85 -17.83
C LEU A 515 -6.03 -3.40 -17.40
N SER A 516 -5.01 -4.22 -17.70
CA SER A 516 -3.61 -3.86 -17.44
C SER A 516 -2.66 -4.50 -18.45
N ASN A 517 -1.45 -3.94 -18.60
CA ASN A 517 -0.42 -4.44 -19.49
C ASN A 517 0.92 -4.54 -18.76
N TRP A 518 1.57 -5.69 -18.87
CA TRP A 518 2.77 -6.03 -18.12
C TRP A 518 3.90 -6.48 -19.04
N PRO A 519 4.94 -5.67 -19.22
CA PRO A 519 6.15 -6.11 -19.91
C PRO A 519 6.86 -7.20 -19.12
N LEU A 520 7.21 -8.30 -19.77
CA LEU A 520 7.88 -9.44 -19.16
C LEU A 520 9.37 -9.45 -19.51
N LEU A 521 10.19 -9.94 -18.59
CA LEU A 521 11.62 -10.14 -18.76
C LEU A 521 11.99 -11.61 -18.71
N PRO A 522 13.08 -12.05 -19.36
CA PRO A 522 13.60 -13.40 -19.19
C PRO A 522 13.85 -13.73 -17.72
N GLY A 523 13.37 -14.88 -17.28
CA GLY A 523 13.43 -15.33 -15.89
C GLY A 523 12.19 -15.01 -15.06
N ASP A 524 11.27 -14.19 -15.55
CA ASP A 524 9.96 -13.99 -14.91
C ASP A 524 9.13 -15.29 -14.96
N VAL A 525 8.35 -15.49 -13.91
CA VAL A 525 7.29 -16.51 -13.89
C VAL A 525 5.98 -15.79 -13.56
N VAL A 526 4.98 -15.98 -14.41
CA VAL A 526 3.63 -15.47 -14.12
C VAL A 526 2.73 -16.63 -13.73
N VAL A 527 1.93 -16.43 -12.69
CA VAL A 527 0.92 -17.38 -12.21
C VAL A 527 -0.44 -16.70 -12.32
N LEU A 528 -1.33 -17.23 -13.16
CA LEU A 528 -2.75 -16.92 -13.11
C LEU A 528 -3.42 -18.01 -12.29
N CYS A 529 -4.37 -17.66 -11.40
CA CYS A 529 -5.04 -18.67 -10.58
C CYS A 529 -6.44 -18.22 -10.13
N SER A 530 -7.30 -19.21 -9.81
CA SER A 530 -8.48 -18.99 -8.97
C SER A 530 -8.07 -18.79 -7.51
N ASP A 531 -8.98 -18.31 -6.68
CA ASP A 531 -8.75 -18.04 -5.25
C ASP A 531 -8.39 -19.30 -4.47
N GLY A 532 -8.83 -20.49 -4.92
CA GLY A 532 -8.50 -21.77 -4.30
C GLY A 532 -7.02 -22.17 -4.36
N LEU A 533 -6.18 -21.50 -5.17
CA LEU A 533 -4.73 -21.68 -5.13
C LEU A 533 -4.09 -20.79 -4.07
N VAL A 534 -4.43 -19.50 -4.08
CA VAL A 534 -3.79 -18.46 -3.25
C VAL A 534 -4.86 -17.62 -2.60
N GLU A 535 -5.05 -17.79 -1.31
CA GLU A 535 -5.91 -16.95 -0.48
C GLU A 535 -5.28 -16.78 0.91
N GLU A 536 -5.11 -15.51 1.32
CA GLU A 536 -4.46 -15.14 2.57
C GLU A 536 -5.19 -15.74 3.79
N GLY A 537 -4.45 -16.47 4.61
CA GLY A 537 -5.00 -17.15 5.79
C GLY A 537 -5.85 -18.39 5.51
N ALA A 538 -6.02 -18.78 4.23
CA ALA A 538 -6.85 -19.93 3.83
C ALA A 538 -6.04 -21.01 3.10
N PHE A 539 -5.35 -20.63 2.02
CA PHE A 539 -4.58 -21.53 1.16
C PHE A 539 -3.11 -21.12 1.10
N LEU A 540 -2.48 -21.15 -0.09
CA LEU A 540 -1.11 -20.69 -0.21
C LEU A 540 -1.01 -19.18 0.00
N GLU A 541 -0.03 -18.76 0.80
CA GLU A 541 0.38 -17.36 0.85
C GLU A 541 1.22 -17.02 -0.38
N PRO A 542 1.13 -15.79 -0.93
CA PRO A 542 1.90 -15.38 -2.11
C PRO A 542 3.41 -15.60 -1.97
N GLU A 543 3.99 -15.30 -0.82
CA GLU A 543 5.41 -15.51 -0.54
C GLU A 543 5.79 -16.98 -0.59
N LYS A 544 4.92 -17.85 -0.06
CA LYS A 544 5.14 -19.30 -0.09
C LYS A 544 5.06 -19.85 -1.50
N MET A 545 4.11 -19.38 -2.30
CA MET A 545 4.05 -19.67 -3.73
C MET A 545 5.36 -19.28 -4.42
N GLY A 546 5.85 -18.04 -4.16
CA GLY A 546 7.12 -17.55 -4.69
C GLY A 546 8.32 -18.40 -4.27
N GLU A 547 8.38 -18.89 -3.03
CA GLU A 547 9.41 -19.82 -2.57
C GLU A 547 9.39 -21.13 -3.35
N ILE A 548 8.21 -21.70 -3.58
CA ILE A 548 8.06 -22.95 -4.36
C ILE A 548 8.57 -22.71 -5.79
N VAL A 549 8.15 -21.61 -6.43
CA VAL A 549 8.58 -21.29 -7.80
C VAL A 549 10.11 -21.13 -7.89
N ARG A 550 10.71 -20.37 -6.98
CA ARG A 550 12.17 -20.11 -6.96
C ARG A 550 13.00 -21.34 -6.61
N SER A 551 12.47 -22.24 -5.77
CA SER A 551 13.16 -23.48 -5.39
C SER A 551 13.14 -24.54 -6.50
N HIS A 552 12.29 -24.37 -7.52
CA HIS A 552 12.14 -25.30 -8.63
C HIS A 552 12.41 -24.65 -10.01
N PRO A 553 13.59 -24.06 -10.24
CA PRO A 553 13.88 -23.33 -11.47
C PRO A 553 13.88 -24.21 -12.73
N HIS A 554 14.04 -25.53 -12.58
CA HIS A 554 14.17 -26.49 -13.67
C HIS A 554 12.89 -27.27 -13.99
N LEU A 555 11.83 -27.09 -13.19
CA LEU A 555 10.56 -27.73 -13.53
C LEU A 555 9.94 -27.05 -14.76
N SER A 556 9.30 -27.86 -15.60
CA SER A 556 8.46 -27.32 -16.68
C SER A 556 7.30 -26.51 -16.11
N ALA A 557 6.73 -25.62 -16.89
CA ALA A 557 5.56 -24.84 -16.47
C ALA A 557 4.39 -25.75 -16.03
N ALA A 558 4.16 -26.85 -16.74
CA ALA A 558 3.12 -27.83 -16.39
C ALA A 558 3.41 -28.55 -15.06
N ALA A 559 4.65 -29.02 -14.84
CA ALA A 559 5.03 -29.67 -13.60
C ALA A 559 4.98 -28.69 -12.40
N LEU A 560 5.31 -27.42 -12.63
CA LEU A 560 5.21 -26.37 -11.61
C LEU A 560 3.75 -26.06 -11.26
N ALA A 561 2.84 -26.03 -12.26
CA ALA A 561 1.41 -25.86 -12.03
C ALA A 561 0.84 -26.97 -11.15
N GLU A 562 1.20 -28.22 -11.45
CA GLU A 562 0.82 -29.38 -10.64
C GLU A 562 1.39 -29.30 -9.21
N GLN A 563 2.65 -28.91 -9.06
CA GLN A 563 3.31 -28.76 -7.75
C GLN A 563 2.61 -27.71 -6.88
N LEU A 564 2.25 -26.56 -7.45
CA LEU A 564 1.52 -25.50 -6.74
C LEU A 564 0.11 -25.97 -6.34
N ALA A 565 -0.60 -26.61 -7.26
CA ALA A 565 -1.94 -27.14 -6.97
C ALA A 565 -1.91 -28.22 -5.88
N GLN A 566 -0.90 -29.09 -5.87
CA GLN A 566 -0.71 -30.07 -4.79
C GLN A 566 -0.43 -29.40 -3.45
N ALA A 567 0.37 -28.34 -3.43
CA ALA A 567 0.69 -27.61 -2.22
C ALA A 567 -0.55 -26.92 -1.63
N ALA A 568 -1.38 -26.27 -2.45
CA ALA A 568 -2.64 -25.67 -2.02
C ALA A 568 -3.65 -26.71 -1.53
N ASP A 569 -3.80 -27.83 -2.28
CA ASP A 569 -4.70 -28.92 -1.90
C ASP A 569 -4.34 -29.54 -0.54
N ALA A 570 -3.05 -29.58 -0.20
CA ALA A 570 -2.59 -30.08 1.09
C ALA A 570 -3.04 -29.25 2.28
N LEU A 571 -3.37 -27.96 2.07
CA LEU A 571 -3.85 -27.04 3.11
C LEU A 571 -5.36 -27.13 3.33
N GLN A 572 -6.12 -27.71 2.39
CA GLN A 572 -7.57 -27.86 2.52
C GLN A 572 -7.94 -28.83 3.64
N ARG A 573 -9.03 -28.50 4.36
CA ARG A 573 -9.56 -29.32 5.47
C ARG A 573 -10.72 -30.14 4.99
N LEU A 574 -10.63 -31.46 5.20
CA LEU A 574 -11.71 -32.41 4.88
C LEU A 574 -12.96 -32.19 5.76
N PRO A 575 -14.15 -32.58 5.28
CA PRO A 575 -15.36 -32.59 6.06
C PRO A 575 -15.18 -33.29 7.42
N SER A 576 -15.72 -32.70 8.48
CA SER A 576 -15.67 -33.21 9.83
C SER A 576 -17.01 -33.01 10.53
N PRO A 577 -17.29 -33.63 11.69
CA PRO A 577 -18.51 -33.37 12.43
C PRO A 577 -18.71 -31.92 12.87
N LEU A 578 -17.63 -31.14 12.99
CA LEU A 578 -17.66 -29.72 13.35
C LEU A 578 -17.71 -28.79 12.11
N GLU A 579 -17.22 -29.25 10.98
CA GLU A 579 -17.25 -28.58 9.67
C GLU A 579 -17.78 -29.60 8.64
N PRO A 580 -19.10 -29.76 8.49
CA PRO A 580 -19.67 -30.80 7.62
C PRO A 580 -19.27 -30.71 6.15
N ASP A 581 -19.08 -29.50 5.64
CA ASP A 581 -18.65 -29.25 4.25
C ASP A 581 -17.12 -29.21 4.11
N GLY A 582 -16.37 -29.25 5.23
CA GLY A 582 -14.92 -29.03 5.20
C GLY A 582 -14.56 -27.57 4.89
N PHE A 583 -13.30 -27.34 4.53
CA PHE A 583 -12.82 -26.05 4.08
C PHE A 583 -11.89 -26.22 2.88
N GLY A 584 -12.32 -25.80 1.72
CA GLY A 584 -11.54 -25.91 0.49
C GLY A 584 -12.30 -25.47 -0.74
N ASP A 585 -11.56 -25.27 -1.82
CA ASP A 585 -12.10 -24.83 -3.10
C ASP A 585 -11.53 -25.62 -4.29
N ASN A 586 -12.03 -25.35 -5.49
CA ASN A 586 -11.43 -25.77 -6.74
C ASN A 586 -10.08 -25.07 -6.90
N ILE A 587 -9.12 -25.73 -7.52
CA ILE A 587 -7.75 -25.23 -7.64
C ILE A 587 -7.38 -25.22 -9.11
N THR A 588 -7.27 -24.03 -9.67
CA THR A 588 -6.89 -23.86 -11.07
C THR A 588 -5.76 -22.84 -11.20
N CYS A 589 -4.75 -23.18 -12.00
CA CYS A 589 -3.68 -22.23 -12.31
C CYS A 589 -3.12 -22.42 -13.73
N VAL A 590 -2.62 -21.31 -14.26
CA VAL A 590 -1.82 -21.27 -15.50
C VAL A 590 -0.48 -20.63 -15.16
N ILE A 591 0.60 -21.31 -15.54
CA ILE A 591 1.97 -20.85 -15.33
C ILE A 591 2.58 -20.43 -16.66
N ILE A 592 3.20 -19.26 -16.68
CA ILE A 592 4.00 -18.76 -17.80
C ILE A 592 5.45 -18.65 -17.33
N ARG A 593 6.37 -19.41 -17.90
CA ARG A 593 7.81 -19.22 -17.73
C ARG A 593 8.36 -18.41 -18.90
N VAL A 594 9.02 -17.33 -18.60
CA VAL A 594 9.58 -16.41 -19.63
C VAL A 594 11.06 -16.72 -19.83
N HIS A 595 11.42 -17.03 -21.05
CA HIS A 595 12.78 -17.36 -21.46
C HIS A 595 13.34 -16.33 -22.41
N LYS A 596 14.65 -16.18 -22.41
CA LYS A 596 15.33 -15.41 -23.45
C LYS A 596 15.22 -16.16 -24.78
N LYS A 597 14.77 -15.50 -25.83
CA LYS A 597 14.79 -16.08 -27.18
C LYS A 597 16.25 -16.35 -27.55
N THR A 598 16.58 -17.60 -27.78
CA THR A 598 17.87 -17.98 -28.38
C THR A 598 17.71 -17.91 -29.88
N ASP A 599 18.62 -17.17 -30.55
CA ASP A 599 18.69 -17.06 -31.99
C ASP A 599 18.81 -18.42 -32.68
#